data_7b179e6a61df6da8009bf079c529fb45
#
_entry.id   7b179e6a61df6da8009bf079c529fb45
#
_cell.length_a   1.000
_cell.length_b   1.000
_cell.length_c   1.000
_cell.angle_alpha   90.00
_cell.angle_beta   90.00
_cell.angle_gamma   90.00
#
_symmetry.space_group_name_H-M   'P 1'
#
loop_
_entity.id
_entity.type
_entity.pdbx_description
1 polymer ?
#
loop_
_entity_poly.entity_id
_entity_poly.type
_entity_poly.pdbx_seq_one_letter_code
_entity_poly.pdbx_strand_id
1 'polypeptide(L)'
;MKKVTLSDGTRISAILSSEAIVLDDHVEGYFDHGITIEDGDTIFDIGANVGVFGVRALQKGNHITVFAFEPIPTIFACLKENANDFGADRFIPLNCGVSSRNGETTFTYYPNSPALSTSKPQNWTQQELHDAVEGSLKHPPKNMWYIKYLPSFVASIFAKRMRNHSQEYTCALRTISDVIAEYKLEQIGLLKIDCEGAEYDCLEGSQKEDWDKMKRVVVEVHNKNYAVEK
;
A
#
# COMPACT_ATOMS: atom_id res chain seq x y z
N MET A 1 -16.71 4.39 -6.29
CA MET A 1 -16.30 3.06 -5.83
C MET A 1 -16.98 1.98 -6.65
N LYS A 2 -16.30 0.86 -6.91
CA LYS A 2 -16.81 -0.32 -7.61
C LYS A 2 -16.57 -1.55 -6.76
N LYS A 3 -17.49 -2.52 -6.79
CA LYS A 3 -17.22 -3.84 -6.18
C LYS A 3 -16.43 -4.69 -7.19
N VAL A 4 -15.33 -5.24 -6.74
CA VAL A 4 -14.36 -6.04 -7.52
C VAL A 4 -14.23 -7.41 -6.87
N THR A 5 -14.16 -8.46 -7.67
CA THR A 5 -13.92 -9.82 -7.18
C THR A 5 -12.45 -10.15 -7.39
N LEU A 6 -11.76 -10.49 -6.30
CA LEU A 6 -10.37 -10.91 -6.26
C LEU A 6 -10.21 -12.36 -6.73
N SER A 7 -8.97 -12.84 -6.79
CA SER A 7 -8.60 -14.16 -7.33
C SER A 7 -9.26 -15.34 -6.61
N ASP A 8 -9.52 -15.23 -5.31
CA ASP A 8 -10.15 -16.25 -4.45
C ASP A 8 -11.68 -16.13 -4.36
N GLY A 9 -12.28 -15.16 -5.08
CA GLY A 9 -13.71 -14.88 -5.00
C GLY A 9 -14.12 -13.82 -3.97
N THR A 10 -13.17 -13.31 -3.18
CA THR A 10 -13.42 -12.22 -2.22
C THR A 10 -13.84 -10.95 -2.94
N ARG A 11 -14.87 -10.27 -2.43
CA ARG A 11 -15.38 -9.03 -3.03
C ARG A 11 -14.97 -7.83 -2.20
N ILE A 12 -14.29 -6.87 -2.83
CA ILE A 12 -13.86 -5.62 -2.19
C ILE A 12 -14.37 -4.40 -2.94
N SER A 13 -14.36 -3.26 -2.28
CA SER A 13 -14.56 -1.94 -2.89
C SER A 13 -13.24 -1.40 -3.38
N ALA A 14 -13.19 -0.90 -4.62
CA ALA A 14 -12.02 -0.29 -5.21
C ALA A 14 -12.38 0.87 -6.13
N ILE A 15 -11.40 1.72 -6.46
CA ILE A 15 -11.53 2.80 -7.44
C ILE A 15 -11.47 2.23 -8.85
N LEU A 16 -10.42 1.45 -9.12
CA LEU A 16 -10.16 0.80 -10.41
C LEU A 16 -10.10 -0.72 -10.24
N SER A 17 -10.93 -1.43 -11.00
CA SER A 17 -10.97 -2.91 -10.91
C SER A 17 -9.66 -3.56 -11.34
N SER A 18 -9.00 -3.04 -12.38
CA SER A 18 -7.71 -3.56 -12.86
C SER A 18 -6.61 -3.40 -11.81
N GLU A 19 -6.58 -2.28 -11.11
CA GLU A 19 -5.58 -2.04 -10.06
C GLU A 19 -5.78 -2.97 -8.86
N ALA A 20 -7.02 -3.14 -8.40
CA ALA A 20 -7.32 -4.06 -7.31
C ALA A 20 -6.86 -5.50 -7.60
N ILE A 21 -6.96 -5.95 -8.86
CA ILE A 21 -6.49 -7.27 -9.31
C ILE A 21 -4.97 -7.34 -9.30
N VAL A 22 -4.29 -6.27 -9.74
CA VAL A 22 -2.81 -6.19 -9.70
C VAL A 22 -2.32 -6.19 -8.25
N LEU A 23 -2.96 -5.41 -7.38
CA LEU A 23 -2.63 -5.38 -5.94
C LEU A 23 -2.84 -6.74 -5.28
N ASP A 24 -3.88 -7.49 -5.66
CA ASP A 24 -4.13 -8.84 -5.13
C ASP A 24 -2.99 -9.82 -5.50
N ASP A 25 -2.56 -9.82 -6.76
CA ASP A 25 -1.43 -10.64 -7.23
C ASP A 25 -0.11 -10.22 -6.53
N HIS A 26 0.11 -8.92 -6.34
CA HIS A 26 1.28 -8.38 -5.65
C HIS A 26 1.29 -8.80 -4.17
N VAL A 27 0.16 -8.69 -3.49
CA VAL A 27 0.03 -9.06 -2.07
C VAL A 27 0.31 -10.55 -1.85
N GLU A 28 -0.13 -11.43 -2.74
CA GLU A 28 0.24 -12.85 -2.67
C GLU A 28 1.76 -13.05 -2.75
N GLY A 29 2.46 -12.23 -3.53
CA GLY A 29 3.93 -12.25 -3.62
C GLY A 29 4.63 -12.01 -2.29
N TYR A 30 4.12 -11.18 -1.39
CA TYR A 30 4.71 -11.02 -0.05
C TYR A 30 4.73 -12.35 0.72
N PHE A 31 3.64 -13.11 0.67
CA PHE A 31 3.53 -14.39 1.36
C PHE A 31 4.41 -15.47 0.73
N ASP A 32 4.54 -15.48 -0.60
CA ASP A 32 5.43 -16.39 -1.32
C ASP A 32 6.91 -16.16 -0.97
N HIS A 33 7.27 -14.93 -0.55
CA HIS A 33 8.63 -14.60 -0.08
C HIS A 33 8.85 -14.85 1.43
N GLY A 34 7.95 -15.58 2.07
CA GLY A 34 8.14 -16.07 3.44
C GLY A 34 7.63 -15.12 4.53
N ILE A 35 6.85 -14.10 4.18
CA ILE A 35 6.12 -13.31 5.17
C ILE A 35 5.02 -14.18 5.76
N THR A 36 5.08 -14.38 7.08
CA THR A 36 4.09 -15.16 7.81
C THR A 36 3.21 -14.26 8.67
N ILE A 37 1.96 -14.66 8.85
CA ILE A 37 1.03 -14.05 9.79
C ILE A 37 0.68 -15.12 10.82
N GLU A 38 0.79 -14.78 12.08
CA GLU A 38 0.53 -15.66 13.20
C GLU A 38 -0.78 -15.29 13.89
N ASP A 39 -1.45 -16.25 14.49
CA ASP A 39 -2.68 -15.98 15.24
C ASP A 39 -2.43 -14.95 16.35
N GLY A 40 -3.31 -13.96 16.43
CA GLY A 40 -3.20 -12.88 17.40
C GLY A 40 -2.29 -11.73 16.99
N ASP A 41 -1.70 -11.75 15.79
CA ASP A 41 -0.84 -10.66 15.34
C ASP A 41 -1.58 -9.32 15.26
N THR A 42 -0.91 -8.28 15.72
CA THR A 42 -1.23 -6.90 15.37
C THR A 42 -0.37 -6.50 14.16
N ILE A 43 -1.00 -6.02 13.11
CA ILE A 43 -0.37 -5.68 11.83
C ILE A 43 -0.50 -4.20 11.57
N PHE A 44 0.59 -3.55 11.18
CA PHE A 44 0.59 -2.21 10.61
C PHE A 44 0.77 -2.32 9.10
N ASP A 45 -0.24 -1.89 8.33
CA ASP A 45 -0.24 -1.82 6.88
C ASP A 45 -0.12 -0.36 6.44
N ILE A 46 1.12 0.13 6.27
CA ILE A 46 1.41 1.50 5.87
C ILE A 46 1.43 1.58 4.35
N GLY A 47 0.60 2.49 3.80
CA GLY A 47 0.27 2.51 2.38
C GLY A 47 -0.74 1.42 2.04
N ALA A 48 -1.82 1.35 2.82
CA ALA A 48 -2.81 0.28 2.70
C ALA A 48 -3.63 0.32 1.41
N ASN A 49 -3.63 1.44 0.71
CA ASN A 49 -4.45 1.65 -0.49
C ASN A 49 -5.92 1.29 -0.18
N VAL A 50 -6.58 0.47 -0.98
CA VAL A 50 -7.96 0.02 -0.72
C VAL A 50 -8.04 -1.14 0.30
N GLY A 51 -6.91 -1.57 0.89
CA GLY A 51 -6.86 -2.53 1.99
C GLY A 51 -6.77 -4.00 1.55
N VAL A 52 -6.29 -4.29 0.34
CA VAL A 52 -6.15 -5.69 -0.14
C VAL A 52 -5.27 -6.50 0.80
N PHE A 53 -4.11 -5.96 1.21
CA PHE A 53 -3.21 -6.64 2.13
C PHE A 53 -3.89 -6.93 3.47
N GLY A 54 -4.57 -5.95 4.06
CA GLY A 54 -5.31 -6.12 5.31
C GLY A 54 -6.37 -7.21 5.22
N VAL A 55 -7.14 -7.26 4.12
CA VAL A 55 -8.15 -8.32 3.88
C VAL A 55 -7.48 -9.70 3.82
N ARG A 56 -6.37 -9.83 3.08
CA ARG A 56 -5.61 -11.08 2.98
C ARG A 56 -5.01 -11.50 4.32
N ALA A 57 -4.50 -10.54 5.09
CA ALA A 57 -3.98 -10.79 6.42
C ALA A 57 -5.04 -11.39 7.36
N LEU A 58 -6.24 -10.79 7.37
CA LEU A 58 -7.37 -11.28 8.17
C LEU A 58 -7.84 -12.70 7.80
N GLN A 59 -7.59 -13.13 6.56
CA GLN A 59 -7.92 -14.48 6.09
C GLN A 59 -6.86 -15.52 6.47
N LYS A 60 -5.60 -15.09 6.76
CA LYS A 60 -4.47 -16.00 7.01
C LYS A 60 -4.30 -16.40 8.47
N GLY A 61 -4.94 -15.70 9.43
CA GLY A 61 -4.82 -16.04 10.84
C GLY A 61 -6.07 -15.67 11.64
N ASN A 62 -6.16 -16.21 12.85
CA ASN A 62 -7.23 -15.93 13.79
C ASN A 62 -6.86 -14.78 14.72
N HIS A 63 -7.85 -14.00 15.16
CA HIS A 63 -7.66 -12.89 16.09
C HIS A 63 -6.65 -11.81 15.62
N ILE A 64 -6.47 -11.70 14.31
CA ILE A 64 -5.62 -10.68 13.71
C ILE A 64 -6.26 -9.30 13.86
N THR A 65 -5.44 -8.30 14.22
CA THR A 65 -5.84 -6.88 14.18
C THR A 65 -4.97 -6.14 13.17
N VAL A 66 -5.58 -5.42 12.23
CA VAL A 66 -4.89 -4.64 11.20
C VAL A 66 -5.14 -3.16 11.40
N PHE A 67 -4.09 -2.39 11.57
CA PHE A 67 -4.09 -0.93 11.49
C PHE A 67 -3.65 -0.54 10.08
N ALA A 68 -4.55 0.01 9.28
CA ALA A 68 -4.32 0.30 7.88
C ALA A 68 -4.28 1.81 7.63
N PHE A 69 -3.14 2.30 7.15
CA PHE A 69 -2.87 3.72 6.98
C PHE A 69 -2.98 4.11 5.51
N GLU A 70 -3.93 4.99 5.20
CA GLU A 70 -4.15 5.52 3.85
C GLU A 70 -4.48 7.02 3.93
N PRO A 71 -3.58 7.90 3.46
CA PRO A 71 -3.78 9.34 3.59
C PRO A 71 -4.83 9.91 2.64
N ILE A 72 -4.97 9.38 1.43
CA ILE A 72 -5.77 10.00 0.37
C ILE A 72 -7.26 9.72 0.57
N PRO A 73 -8.10 10.74 0.78
CA PRO A 73 -9.50 10.56 1.17
C PRO A 73 -10.32 9.69 0.22
N THR A 74 -10.06 9.80 -1.09
CA THR A 74 -10.77 9.02 -2.12
C THR A 74 -10.45 7.54 -2.04
N ILE A 75 -9.18 7.18 -1.78
CA ILE A 75 -8.72 5.80 -1.60
C ILE A 75 -9.20 5.29 -0.24
N PHE A 76 -9.01 6.09 0.81
CA PHE A 76 -9.44 5.78 2.17
C PHE A 76 -10.94 5.44 2.27
N ALA A 77 -11.78 6.06 1.46
CA ALA A 77 -13.21 5.73 1.42
C ALA A 77 -13.45 4.26 1.02
N CYS A 78 -12.65 3.72 0.09
CA CYS A 78 -12.70 2.29 -0.26
C CYS A 78 -12.14 1.42 0.87
N LEU A 79 -11.00 1.80 1.46
CA LEU A 79 -10.41 1.11 2.60
C LEU A 79 -11.40 1.00 3.77
N LYS A 80 -12.06 2.11 4.12
CA LYS A 80 -13.04 2.15 5.20
C LYS A 80 -14.24 1.23 4.94
N GLU A 81 -14.73 1.19 3.70
CA GLU A 81 -15.82 0.26 3.33
C GLU A 81 -15.36 -1.19 3.45
N ASN A 82 -14.16 -1.51 2.96
CA ASN A 82 -13.59 -2.85 3.08
C ASN A 82 -13.34 -3.24 4.55
N ALA A 83 -12.83 -2.33 5.37
CA ALA A 83 -12.65 -2.58 6.79
C ALA A 83 -13.99 -2.92 7.48
N ASN A 84 -15.06 -2.22 7.17
CA ASN A 84 -16.39 -2.51 7.69
C ASN A 84 -16.91 -3.89 7.22
N ASP A 85 -16.66 -4.26 5.95
CA ASP A 85 -17.14 -5.52 5.38
C ASP A 85 -16.40 -6.75 5.97
N PHE A 86 -15.10 -6.59 6.35
CA PHE A 86 -14.24 -7.71 6.77
C PHE A 86 -13.95 -7.77 8.27
N GLY A 87 -14.34 -6.79 9.05
CA GLY A 87 -14.19 -6.82 10.50
C GLY A 87 -13.93 -5.45 11.12
N ALA A 88 -14.98 -4.67 11.30
CA ALA A 88 -14.93 -3.28 11.79
C ALA A 88 -14.27 -3.11 13.18
N ASP A 89 -14.17 -4.17 13.95
CA ASP A 89 -13.55 -4.22 15.29
C ASP A 89 -12.06 -4.58 15.26
N ARG A 90 -11.58 -5.15 14.16
CA ARG A 90 -10.19 -5.63 14.02
C ARG A 90 -9.50 -5.19 12.73
N PHE A 91 -10.19 -4.55 11.82
CA PHE A 91 -9.61 -3.86 10.67
C PHE A 91 -9.83 -2.36 10.86
N ILE A 92 -8.80 -1.68 11.35
CA ILE A 92 -8.85 -0.29 11.84
C ILE A 92 -8.26 0.64 10.78
N PRO A 93 -9.09 1.30 9.97
CA PRO A 93 -8.61 2.21 8.94
C PRO A 93 -8.27 3.57 9.56
N LEU A 94 -7.08 4.10 9.25
CA LEU A 94 -6.57 5.38 9.70
C LEU A 94 -6.34 6.30 8.49
N ASN A 95 -7.06 7.42 8.44
CA ASN A 95 -6.93 8.38 7.34
C ASN A 95 -5.76 9.33 7.58
N CYS A 96 -4.56 8.80 7.52
CA CYS A 96 -3.31 9.56 7.64
C CYS A 96 -2.18 8.84 6.92
N GLY A 97 -1.16 9.59 6.52
CA GLY A 97 0.13 9.05 6.18
C GLY A 97 0.97 8.77 7.43
N VAL A 98 2.03 7.97 7.26
CA VAL A 98 3.03 7.76 8.31
C VAL A 98 4.33 8.47 7.92
N SER A 99 5.00 9.09 8.89
CA SER A 99 6.23 9.85 8.66
C SER A 99 7.06 9.96 9.95
N SER A 100 8.23 10.60 9.86
CA SER A 100 9.14 10.84 11.00
C SER A 100 8.57 11.78 12.06
N ARG A 101 7.51 12.52 11.75
CA ARG A 101 6.86 13.48 12.67
C ARG A 101 5.39 13.64 12.34
N ASN A 102 4.63 14.04 13.35
CA ASN A 102 3.24 14.45 13.16
C ASN A 102 3.16 15.77 12.41
N GLY A 103 2.07 15.97 11.69
CA GLY A 103 1.81 17.18 10.94
C GLY A 103 0.90 16.96 9.76
N GLU A 104 1.14 17.70 8.71
CA GLU A 104 0.43 17.56 7.44
C GLU A 104 1.41 17.66 6.27
N THR A 105 1.10 17.03 5.17
CA THR A 105 1.83 17.17 3.90
C THR A 105 0.89 17.06 2.72
N THR A 106 1.35 17.52 1.56
CA THR A 106 0.61 17.39 0.31
C THR A 106 0.94 16.07 -0.35
N PHE A 107 -0.10 15.31 -0.70
CA PHE A 107 -0.02 14.12 -1.52
C PHE A 107 -0.50 14.40 -2.94
N THR A 108 0.23 13.92 -3.92
CA THR A 108 -0.20 13.92 -5.31
C THR A 108 -0.98 12.63 -5.57
N TYR A 109 -2.26 12.76 -5.85
CA TYR A 109 -3.17 11.68 -6.21
C TYR A 109 -3.28 11.53 -7.72
N TYR A 110 -3.16 10.31 -8.21
CA TYR A 110 -3.31 9.98 -9.63
C TYR A 110 -4.60 9.17 -9.85
N PRO A 111 -5.72 9.79 -10.31
CA PRO A 111 -7.01 9.10 -10.47
C PRO A 111 -6.98 7.87 -11.39
N ASN A 112 -6.04 7.86 -12.37
CA ASN A 112 -5.87 6.78 -13.32
C ASN A 112 -4.90 5.69 -12.85
N SER A 113 -4.22 5.90 -11.73
CA SER A 113 -3.30 4.95 -11.08
C SER A 113 -3.16 5.29 -9.58
N PRO A 114 -4.22 5.09 -8.79
CA PRO A 114 -4.25 5.40 -7.37
C PRO A 114 -3.06 4.84 -6.58
N ALA A 115 -2.56 3.65 -6.91
CA ALA A 115 -1.43 3.03 -6.23
C ALA A 115 -0.11 3.82 -6.33
N LEU A 116 0.06 4.64 -7.38
CA LEU A 116 1.26 5.49 -7.55
C LEU A 116 1.17 6.83 -6.80
N SER A 117 0.13 7.04 -6.00
CA SER A 117 -0.06 8.31 -5.30
C SER A 117 0.92 8.43 -4.14
N THR A 118 1.56 9.61 -4.01
CA THR A 118 2.72 9.78 -3.13
C THR A 118 2.83 11.19 -2.57
N SER A 119 3.45 11.34 -1.40
CA SER A 119 3.91 12.63 -0.86
C SER A 119 5.26 13.08 -1.44
N LYS A 120 5.98 12.19 -2.14
CA LYS A 120 7.29 12.45 -2.76
C LYS A 120 7.22 12.17 -4.26
N PRO A 121 6.53 13.03 -5.06
CA PRO A 121 6.41 12.80 -6.50
C PRO A 121 7.79 12.71 -7.12
N GLN A 122 8.08 11.55 -7.69
CA GLN A 122 9.34 11.32 -8.39
C GLN A 122 9.31 12.02 -9.75
N ASN A 123 10.40 12.69 -10.09
CA ASN A 123 10.61 13.28 -11.41
C ASN A 123 11.02 12.19 -12.42
N TRP A 124 10.16 11.20 -12.60
CA TRP A 124 10.38 10.18 -13.61
C TRP A 124 10.41 10.82 -15.00
N THR A 125 11.44 10.52 -15.73
CA THR A 125 11.47 10.83 -17.16
C THR A 125 10.38 10.01 -17.87
N GLN A 126 9.97 10.46 -19.05
CA GLN A 126 9.02 9.69 -19.86
C GLN A 126 9.55 8.28 -20.19
N GLN A 127 10.86 8.15 -20.34
CA GLN A 127 11.52 6.88 -20.62
C GLN A 127 11.43 5.92 -19.41
N GLU A 128 11.77 6.37 -18.22
CA GLU A 128 11.69 5.56 -16.99
C GLU A 128 10.26 5.06 -16.73
N LEU A 129 9.27 5.94 -16.93
CA LEU A 129 7.87 5.56 -16.78
C LEU A 129 7.43 4.54 -17.86
N HIS A 130 7.90 4.73 -19.10
CA HIS A 130 7.68 3.78 -20.18
C HIS A 130 8.28 2.41 -19.84
N ASP A 131 9.53 2.37 -19.37
CA ASP A 131 10.25 1.13 -19.05
C ASP A 131 9.59 0.39 -17.87
N ALA A 132 9.13 1.12 -16.86
CA ALA A 132 8.38 0.55 -15.73
C ALA A 132 7.05 -0.08 -16.19
N VAL A 133 6.28 0.62 -17.04
CA VAL A 133 5.03 0.09 -17.58
C VAL A 133 5.30 -1.08 -18.51
N GLU A 134 6.32 -1.01 -19.37
CA GLU A 134 6.70 -2.12 -20.25
C GLU A 134 7.11 -3.36 -19.45
N GLY A 135 7.86 -3.17 -18.36
CA GLY A 135 8.20 -4.25 -17.43
C GLY A 135 6.97 -4.93 -16.84
N SER A 136 6.01 -4.14 -16.36
CA SER A 136 4.74 -4.65 -15.83
C SER A 136 3.89 -5.36 -16.89
N LEU A 137 3.90 -4.89 -18.14
CA LEU A 137 3.19 -5.55 -19.24
C LEU A 137 3.84 -6.89 -19.65
N LYS A 138 5.15 -7.05 -19.45
CA LYS A 138 5.86 -8.32 -19.71
C LYS A 138 5.59 -9.39 -18.66
N HIS A 139 5.29 -8.97 -17.44
CA HIS A 139 5.00 -9.83 -16.29
C HIS A 139 3.61 -9.54 -15.70
N PRO A 140 2.53 -9.70 -16.48
CA PRO A 140 1.19 -9.38 -16.02
C PRO A 140 0.67 -10.40 -14.98
N PRO A 141 -0.29 -9.99 -14.13
CA PRO A 141 -1.03 -10.92 -13.28
C PRO A 141 -1.59 -12.12 -14.05
N LYS A 142 -1.71 -13.26 -13.39
CA LYS A 142 -2.14 -14.53 -14.02
C LYS A 142 -3.45 -14.40 -14.80
N ASN A 143 -4.41 -13.65 -14.29
CA ASN A 143 -5.70 -13.40 -14.91
C ASN A 143 -5.69 -12.33 -16.02
N MET A 144 -4.57 -11.64 -16.22
CA MET A 144 -4.35 -10.64 -17.28
C MET A 144 -3.25 -11.06 -18.28
N TRP A 145 -2.96 -12.36 -18.37
CA TRP A 145 -1.88 -12.93 -19.17
C TRP A 145 -1.84 -12.47 -20.64
N TYR A 146 -2.97 -12.09 -21.21
CA TYR A 146 -3.10 -11.60 -22.59
C TYR A 146 -2.43 -10.23 -22.81
N ILE A 147 -2.19 -9.45 -21.75
CA ILE A 147 -1.56 -8.12 -21.82
C ILE A 147 -0.12 -8.21 -22.33
N LYS A 148 0.60 -9.31 -22.09
CA LYS A 148 1.97 -9.52 -22.58
C LYS A 148 2.10 -9.52 -24.11
N TYR A 149 1.01 -9.66 -24.83
CA TYR A 149 0.99 -9.62 -26.29
C TYR A 149 0.67 -8.22 -26.85
N LEU A 150 0.46 -7.22 -26.01
CA LEU A 150 0.24 -5.87 -26.46
C LEU A 150 1.52 -5.27 -27.07
N PRO A 151 1.40 -4.51 -28.17
CA PRO A 151 2.54 -3.82 -28.76
C PRO A 151 3.18 -2.83 -27.78
N SER A 152 4.51 -2.66 -27.84
CA SER A 152 5.26 -1.78 -26.91
C SER A 152 4.80 -0.32 -26.91
N PHE A 153 4.27 0.21 -28.00
CA PHE A 153 3.74 1.57 -28.02
C PHE A 153 2.56 1.79 -27.05
N VAL A 154 1.86 0.71 -26.69
CA VAL A 154 0.76 0.73 -25.71
C VAL A 154 1.30 1.15 -24.33
N ALA A 155 2.53 0.73 -23.98
CA ALA A 155 3.16 1.15 -22.73
C ALA A 155 3.29 2.68 -22.63
N SER A 156 3.69 3.36 -23.71
CA SER A 156 3.79 4.82 -23.75
C SER A 156 2.44 5.52 -23.55
N ILE A 157 1.37 4.95 -24.12
CA ILE A 157 0.01 5.49 -23.96
C ILE A 157 -0.46 5.33 -22.51
N PHE A 158 -0.23 4.15 -21.92
CA PHE A 158 -0.56 3.90 -20.50
C PHE A 158 0.25 4.80 -19.57
N ALA A 159 1.58 4.87 -19.75
CA ALA A 159 2.46 5.71 -18.96
C ALA A 159 2.01 7.18 -18.96
N LYS A 160 1.65 7.72 -20.13
CA LYS A 160 1.13 9.08 -20.25
C LYS A 160 -0.23 9.24 -19.55
N ARG A 161 -1.11 8.22 -19.63
CA ARG A 161 -2.45 8.27 -19.05
C ARG A 161 -2.43 8.15 -17.52
N MET A 162 -1.49 7.38 -16.94
CA MET A 162 -1.42 7.13 -15.51
C MET A 162 -1.30 8.42 -14.68
N ARG A 163 -0.53 9.40 -15.15
CA ARG A 163 -0.28 10.68 -14.48
C ARG A 163 -1.23 11.82 -14.87
N ASN A 164 -2.11 11.61 -15.84
CA ASN A 164 -3.03 12.64 -16.26
C ASN A 164 -4.05 12.93 -15.16
N HIS A 165 -4.40 14.23 -15.03
CA HIS A 165 -5.39 14.74 -14.08
C HIS A 165 -5.02 14.49 -12.60
N SER A 166 -3.70 14.59 -12.27
CA SER A 166 -3.29 14.55 -10.86
C SER A 166 -4.02 15.62 -10.04
N GLN A 167 -4.30 15.27 -8.78
CA GLN A 167 -4.93 16.13 -7.79
C GLN A 167 -4.06 16.18 -6.55
N GLU A 168 -4.09 17.29 -5.83
CA GLU A 168 -3.35 17.43 -4.59
C GLU A 168 -4.32 17.40 -3.40
N TYR A 169 -3.91 16.65 -2.36
CA TYR A 169 -4.62 16.56 -1.09
C TYR A 169 -3.66 16.87 0.04
N THR A 170 -4.02 17.81 0.93
CA THR A 170 -3.34 17.97 2.20
C THR A 170 -3.87 16.92 3.16
N CYS A 171 -2.97 16.05 3.65
CA CYS A 171 -3.32 14.91 4.49
C CYS A 171 -2.51 14.94 5.78
N ALA A 172 -3.13 14.47 6.87
CA ALA A 172 -2.47 14.34 8.16
C ALA A 172 -1.35 13.30 8.10
N LEU A 173 -0.30 13.54 8.89
CA LEU A 173 0.81 12.63 9.13
C LEU A 173 0.87 12.24 10.59
N ARG A 174 1.19 10.98 10.85
CA ARG A 174 1.42 10.44 12.19
C ARG A 174 2.74 9.67 12.24
N THR A 175 3.29 9.52 13.44
CA THR A 175 4.42 8.62 13.65
C THR A 175 3.92 7.21 14.03
N ILE A 176 4.73 6.20 13.77
CA ILE A 176 4.45 4.82 14.24
C ILE A 176 4.33 4.83 15.77
N SER A 177 5.25 5.50 16.46
CA SER A 177 5.28 5.57 17.92
C SER A 177 4.02 6.16 18.54
N ASP A 178 3.44 7.20 17.92
CA ASP A 178 2.20 7.79 18.44
C ASP A 178 1.01 6.84 18.33
N VAL A 179 0.94 6.05 17.25
CA VAL A 179 -0.11 5.05 17.09
C VAL A 179 0.07 3.91 18.11
N ILE A 180 1.31 3.45 18.32
CA ILE A 180 1.64 2.48 19.37
C ILE A 180 1.18 2.97 20.73
N ALA A 181 1.48 4.23 21.06
CA ALA A 181 1.12 4.83 22.35
C ALA A 181 -0.39 5.02 22.51
N GLU A 182 -1.09 5.52 21.48
CA GLU A 182 -2.53 5.76 21.51
C GLU A 182 -3.32 4.48 21.75
N TYR A 183 -2.96 3.41 21.01
CA TYR A 183 -3.64 2.11 21.12
C TYR A 183 -3.03 1.20 22.19
N LYS A 184 -1.99 1.68 22.92
CA LYS A 184 -1.30 0.94 24.00
C LYS A 184 -0.81 -0.43 23.53
N LEU A 185 -0.21 -0.47 22.35
CA LEU A 185 0.25 -1.71 21.76
C LEU A 185 1.56 -2.16 22.42
N GLU A 186 1.56 -3.39 22.89
CA GLU A 186 2.75 -4.01 23.48
C GLU A 186 3.59 -4.73 22.42
N GLN A 187 2.96 -5.16 21.31
CA GLN A 187 3.64 -5.90 20.26
C GLN A 187 3.00 -5.64 18.91
N ILE A 188 3.85 -5.56 17.87
CA ILE A 188 3.47 -5.54 16.45
C ILE A 188 4.01 -6.82 15.82
N GLY A 189 3.12 -7.70 15.39
CA GLY A 189 3.46 -8.96 14.74
C GLY A 189 4.10 -8.74 13.38
N LEU A 190 3.59 -7.76 12.62
CA LEU A 190 4.12 -7.40 11.31
C LEU A 190 3.94 -5.90 11.03
N LEU A 191 5.04 -5.22 10.69
CA LEU A 191 5.06 -3.89 10.11
C LEU A 191 5.31 -4.02 8.60
N LYS A 192 4.31 -3.71 7.76
CA LYS A 192 4.45 -3.59 6.31
C LYS A 192 4.49 -2.12 5.94
N ILE A 193 5.48 -1.72 5.15
CA ILE A 193 5.64 -0.36 4.62
C ILE A 193 5.77 -0.44 3.10
N ASP A 194 4.85 0.24 2.42
CA ASP A 194 4.81 0.36 0.97
C ASP A 194 4.09 1.68 0.65
N CYS A 195 4.84 2.78 0.58
CA CYS A 195 4.30 4.14 0.54
C CYS A 195 4.96 5.04 -0.52
N GLU A 196 5.41 4.41 -1.62
CA GLU A 196 5.80 5.10 -2.85
C GLU A 196 6.86 6.20 -2.63
N GLY A 197 7.94 5.85 -1.90
CA GLY A 197 9.14 6.67 -1.73
C GLY A 197 9.25 7.40 -0.38
N ALA A 198 8.34 7.19 0.57
CA ALA A 198 8.40 7.75 1.91
C ALA A 198 8.78 6.70 2.99
N GLU A 199 9.27 5.53 2.59
CA GLU A 199 9.54 4.39 3.47
C GLU A 199 10.53 4.74 4.59
N TYR A 200 11.59 5.47 4.26
CA TYR A 200 12.58 5.88 5.25
C TYR A 200 11.97 6.83 6.31
N ASP A 201 11.17 7.81 5.88
CA ASP A 201 10.50 8.73 6.81
C ASP A 201 9.56 7.97 7.75
N CYS A 202 8.90 6.90 7.26
CA CYS A 202 8.05 6.05 8.10
C CYS A 202 8.87 5.35 9.19
N LEU A 203 10.03 4.78 8.85
CA LEU A 203 10.91 4.11 9.80
C LEU A 203 11.48 5.08 10.84
N GLU A 204 11.87 6.29 10.43
CA GLU A 204 12.33 7.34 11.34
C GLU A 204 11.24 7.78 12.34
N GLY A 205 9.96 7.54 12.05
CA GLY A 205 8.84 7.79 12.95
C GLY A 205 8.72 6.79 14.10
N SER A 206 9.62 5.81 14.21
CA SER A 206 9.69 4.84 15.29
C SER A 206 10.76 5.22 16.29
N GLN A 207 10.40 5.35 17.58
CA GLN A 207 11.35 5.51 18.65
C GLN A 207 12.14 4.22 18.87
N LYS A 208 13.32 4.32 19.47
CA LYS A 208 14.20 3.17 19.66
C LYS A 208 13.52 2.04 20.44
N GLU A 209 12.74 2.40 21.44
CA GLU A 209 12.03 1.47 22.33
C GLU A 209 10.88 0.72 21.61
N ASP A 210 10.37 1.27 20.53
CA ASP A 210 9.28 0.64 19.76
C ASP A 210 9.77 -0.45 18.83
N TRP A 211 11.07 -0.43 18.46
CA TRP A 211 11.67 -1.48 17.65
C TRP A 211 11.65 -2.85 18.35
N ASP A 212 11.79 -2.85 19.68
CA ASP A 212 11.73 -4.10 20.48
C ASP A 212 10.32 -4.72 20.48
N LYS A 213 9.30 -3.95 20.10
CA LYS A 213 7.91 -4.41 19.97
C LYS A 213 7.62 -5.04 18.60
N MET A 214 8.49 -4.86 17.60
CA MET A 214 8.27 -5.28 16.22
C MET A 214 8.89 -6.66 15.98
N LYS A 215 8.08 -7.68 15.71
CA LYS A 215 8.58 -9.03 15.41
C LYS A 215 9.12 -9.18 13.99
N ARG A 216 8.40 -8.62 13.02
CA ARG A 216 8.70 -8.74 11.59
C ARG A 216 8.48 -7.40 10.92
N VAL A 217 9.35 -7.08 9.97
CA VAL A 217 9.25 -5.85 9.18
C VAL A 217 9.44 -6.21 7.71
N VAL A 218 8.56 -5.73 6.86
CA VAL A 218 8.68 -5.79 5.40
C VAL A 218 8.56 -4.39 4.83
N VAL A 219 9.51 -4.02 3.98
CA VAL A 219 9.54 -2.70 3.36
C VAL A 219 9.73 -2.87 1.86
N GLU A 220 8.84 -2.30 1.07
CA GLU A 220 9.03 -2.15 -0.37
C GLU A 220 9.73 -0.82 -0.63
N VAL A 221 10.97 -0.87 -1.14
CA VAL A 221 11.80 0.34 -1.31
C VAL A 221 11.70 0.84 -2.75
N HIS A 222 11.08 1.99 -2.95
CA HIS A 222 10.86 2.61 -4.26
C HIS A 222 11.97 3.59 -4.67
N ASN A 223 12.81 4.04 -3.74
CA ASN A 223 13.86 5.02 -4.02
C ASN A 223 15.24 4.36 -4.08
N LYS A 224 15.84 4.30 -5.28
CA LYS A 224 17.18 3.74 -5.51
C LYS A 224 18.31 4.52 -4.81
N ASN A 225 18.06 5.74 -4.37
CA ASN A 225 19.07 6.58 -3.68
C ASN A 225 19.28 6.18 -2.21
N TYR A 226 18.45 5.30 -1.68
CA TYR A 226 18.62 4.70 -0.35
C TYR A 226 19.16 3.26 -0.45
N ALA A 227 19.94 2.94 -1.47
CA ALA A 227 20.70 1.70 -1.48
C ALA A 227 21.51 1.64 -0.19
N VAL A 228 21.13 0.76 0.71
CA VAL A 228 21.82 0.51 1.97
C VAL A 228 23.26 0.19 1.63
N GLU A 229 24.19 1.04 2.02
CA GLU A 229 25.60 0.66 2.08
C GLU A 229 25.67 -0.53 3.05
N LYS A 230 26.08 -1.67 2.51
CA LYS A 230 26.26 -2.91 3.27
C LYS A 230 27.48 -2.81 4.17
#